data_b5fa5d1d10eba08f7477aff4a02e1893
#
_entry.id   b5fa5d1d10eba08f7477aff4a02e1893
#
_cell.length_a   1.000
_cell.length_b   1.000
_cell.length_c   1.000
_cell.angle_alpha   90.00
_cell.angle_beta   90.00
_cell.angle_gamma   90.00
#
_symmetry.space_group_name_H-M   'P 1'
#
loop_
_entity.id
_entity.type
_entity.pdbx_description
1 polymer ?
#
loop_
_entity_poly.entity_id
_entity_poly.type
_entity_poly.pdbx_seq_one_letter_code
_entity_poly.pdbx_strand_id
1 'polypeptide(L)'
;MKSVFLFSSVLLGSSLLFFGPHSPKNTSSSARSFKRTSTSPVGTISIVIDKSDYELSVYDEKGWYATFPVVFGSNNLDDKKMEGDKKTPEGSFRIISKRVHEKWYRFLAIDYPNKESWEKFNARKKRGEIPANASIGGSIGIHGTWPREDYIIDKYKNWTLGCISMKKDHLLELYAFTPIGTSVVIRK
;
A
#
# COMPACT_ATOMS: atom_id res chain seq x y z
N MET A 1 78.11 -16.74 -50.09
CA MET A 1 77.15 -17.02 -49.02
C MET A 1 76.16 -15.86 -49.01
N LYS A 2 74.94 -16.07 -49.52
CA LYS A 2 73.88 -15.05 -49.65
C LYS A 2 72.81 -15.37 -48.63
N SER A 3 72.64 -14.50 -47.63
CA SER A 3 71.57 -14.56 -46.61
C SER A 3 70.34 -13.93 -47.23
N VAL A 4 69.22 -14.67 -47.20
CA VAL A 4 67.87 -14.24 -47.60
C VAL A 4 67.14 -13.82 -46.34
N PHE A 5 66.71 -12.56 -46.24
CA PHE A 5 65.81 -12.04 -45.18
C PHE A 5 64.39 -12.21 -45.71
N LEU A 6 63.56 -12.98 -44.94
CA LEU A 6 62.12 -13.05 -45.13
C LEU A 6 61.47 -11.96 -44.31
N PHE A 7 60.78 -11.07 -44.94
CA PHE A 7 59.87 -10.11 -44.28
C PHE A 7 58.50 -10.77 -44.04
N SER A 8 58.16 -10.92 -42.79
CA SER A 8 56.81 -11.35 -42.36
C SER A 8 55.92 -10.11 -42.17
N SER A 9 54.90 -9.96 -42.99
CA SER A 9 53.93 -8.90 -42.92
C SER A 9 52.87 -9.26 -41.89
N VAL A 10 52.81 -8.53 -40.76
CA VAL A 10 51.75 -8.64 -39.77
C VAL A 10 50.61 -7.70 -40.19
N LEU A 11 49.48 -8.29 -40.59
CA LEU A 11 48.23 -7.59 -40.81
C LEU A 11 47.56 -7.30 -39.44
N LEU A 12 47.57 -6.05 -39.01
CA LEU A 12 46.73 -5.57 -37.87
C LEU A 12 45.29 -5.47 -38.36
N GLY A 13 44.47 -6.42 -37.97
CA GLY A 13 43.02 -6.35 -38.11
C GLY A 13 42.41 -5.36 -37.11
N SER A 14 41.98 -4.20 -37.57
CA SER A 14 41.26 -3.18 -36.78
C SER A 14 39.82 -3.64 -36.59
N SER A 15 39.48 -4.19 -35.41
CA SER A 15 38.10 -4.51 -35.02
C SER A 15 37.40 -3.22 -34.59
N LEU A 16 36.58 -2.65 -35.47
CA LEU A 16 35.64 -1.59 -35.14
C LEU A 16 34.49 -2.17 -34.31
N LEU A 17 34.52 -1.94 -32.98
CA LEU A 17 33.40 -2.18 -32.11
C LEU A 17 32.32 -1.12 -32.39
N PHE A 18 31.24 -1.48 -33.09
CA PHE A 18 30.04 -0.71 -33.19
C PHE A 18 29.31 -0.69 -31.83
N PHE A 19 29.50 0.34 -31.04
CA PHE A 19 28.58 0.68 -29.95
C PHE A 19 27.30 1.22 -30.58
N GLY A 20 26.29 0.36 -30.73
CA GLY A 20 24.94 0.79 -31.04
C GLY A 20 24.38 1.62 -29.88
N PRO A 21 23.56 2.66 -30.17
CA PRO A 21 22.94 3.45 -29.12
C PRO A 21 22.04 2.54 -28.25
N HIS A 22 22.40 2.39 -26.97
CA HIS A 22 21.51 1.81 -25.99
C HIS A 22 20.33 2.77 -25.79
N SER A 23 19.21 2.48 -26.43
CA SER A 23 17.94 3.11 -26.09
C SER A 23 17.63 2.77 -24.64
N PRO A 24 17.42 3.76 -23.76
CA PRO A 24 16.94 3.48 -22.41
C PRO A 24 15.59 2.77 -22.55
N LYS A 25 15.50 1.52 -22.04
CA LYS A 25 14.21 0.87 -21.85
C LYS A 25 13.42 1.77 -20.90
N ASN A 26 12.46 2.51 -21.44
CA ASN A 26 11.44 3.17 -20.66
C ASN A 26 10.68 2.06 -19.90
N THR A 27 11.11 1.75 -18.69
CA THR A 27 10.29 1.05 -17.71
C THR A 27 9.20 2.03 -17.30
N SER A 28 8.16 2.10 -18.10
CA SER A 28 6.88 2.69 -17.71
C SER A 28 6.45 1.94 -16.46
N SER A 29 6.63 2.55 -15.30
CA SER A 29 6.02 2.11 -14.06
C SER A 29 4.52 2.16 -14.29
N SER A 30 3.92 1.01 -14.59
CA SER A 30 2.47 0.91 -14.78
C SER A 30 1.79 1.40 -13.51
N ALA A 31 1.03 2.49 -13.64
CA ALA A 31 0.21 2.98 -12.53
C ALA A 31 -0.74 1.88 -12.09
N ARG A 32 -0.80 1.62 -10.77
CA ARG A 32 -1.75 0.63 -10.21
C ARG A 32 -3.17 1.06 -10.53
N SER A 33 -3.91 0.18 -11.17
CA SER A 33 -5.23 0.51 -11.70
C SER A 33 -6.32 0.31 -10.66
N PHE A 34 -7.24 1.24 -10.64
CA PHE A 34 -8.54 1.11 -10.03
C PHE A 34 -9.46 0.22 -10.90
N LYS A 35 -10.21 -0.68 -10.27
CA LYS A 35 -11.16 -1.57 -10.95
C LYS A 35 -12.55 -1.44 -10.33
N ARG A 36 -13.61 -1.43 -11.12
CA ARG A 36 -15.00 -1.42 -10.64
C ARG A 36 -15.98 -2.03 -11.66
N THR A 37 -17.15 -2.45 -11.20
CA THR A 37 -18.20 -3.05 -12.03
C THR A 37 -19.30 -2.07 -12.46
N SER A 38 -19.54 -1.00 -11.69
CA SER A 38 -20.60 -0.02 -11.93
C SER A 38 -20.21 1.38 -11.50
N THR A 39 -21.09 2.37 -11.72
CA THR A 39 -20.84 3.76 -11.32
C THR A 39 -21.07 4.03 -9.83
N SER A 40 -21.92 3.24 -9.19
CA SER A 40 -22.21 3.35 -7.75
C SER A 40 -22.50 1.97 -7.16
N PRO A 41 -22.15 1.71 -5.89
CA PRO A 41 -22.50 0.48 -5.21
C PRO A 41 -24.00 0.44 -4.89
N VAL A 42 -24.56 -0.76 -4.73
CA VAL A 42 -25.98 -1.01 -4.47
C VAL A 42 -26.17 -1.53 -3.05
N GLY A 43 -27.07 -0.88 -2.30
CA GLY A 43 -27.45 -1.31 -0.96
C GLY A 43 -26.33 -1.21 0.08
N THR A 44 -26.27 -2.20 0.96
CA THR A 44 -25.26 -2.25 2.04
C THR A 44 -23.90 -2.62 1.50
N ILE A 45 -22.88 -1.86 1.91
CA ILE A 45 -21.50 -2.13 1.52
C ILE A 45 -20.65 -2.68 2.67
N SER A 46 -19.61 -3.40 2.32
CA SER A 46 -18.52 -3.82 3.21
C SER A 46 -17.16 -3.60 2.54
N ILE A 47 -16.14 -3.44 3.37
CA ILE A 47 -14.76 -3.19 2.93
C ILE A 47 -13.88 -4.33 3.42
N VAL A 48 -13.05 -4.86 2.53
CA VAL A 48 -11.99 -5.82 2.86
C VAL A 48 -10.65 -5.22 2.45
N ILE A 49 -9.72 -5.13 3.39
CA ILE A 49 -8.36 -4.63 3.16
C ILE A 49 -7.42 -5.83 3.26
N ASP A 50 -6.82 -6.19 2.13
CA ASP A 50 -5.80 -7.22 2.06
C ASP A 50 -4.42 -6.54 2.05
N LYS A 51 -3.65 -6.77 3.11
CA LYS A 51 -2.35 -6.13 3.27
C LYS A 51 -1.31 -6.74 2.34
N SER A 52 -1.38 -8.05 2.09
CA SER A 52 -0.43 -8.75 1.20
C SER A 52 -0.54 -8.26 -0.23
N ASP A 53 -1.75 -7.99 -0.68
CA ASP A 53 -2.03 -7.51 -2.04
C ASP A 53 -1.94 -5.99 -2.17
N TYR A 54 -1.85 -5.26 -1.03
CA TYR A 54 -1.90 -3.80 -1.00
C TYR A 54 -3.20 -3.26 -1.63
N GLU A 55 -4.33 -3.91 -1.32
CA GLU A 55 -5.63 -3.61 -1.91
C GLU A 55 -6.70 -3.38 -0.84
N LEU A 56 -7.62 -2.47 -1.18
CA LEU A 56 -8.89 -2.24 -0.49
C LEU A 56 -10.01 -2.57 -1.46
N SER A 57 -10.74 -3.65 -1.19
CA SER A 57 -11.87 -4.09 -1.98
C SER A 57 -13.18 -3.71 -1.30
N VAL A 58 -14.12 -3.21 -2.07
CA VAL A 58 -15.49 -2.90 -1.66
C VAL A 58 -16.43 -3.94 -2.25
N TYR A 59 -17.32 -4.44 -1.42
CA TYR A 59 -18.41 -5.34 -1.80
C TYR A 59 -19.74 -4.66 -1.50
N ASP A 60 -20.71 -4.88 -2.35
CA ASP A 60 -22.09 -4.44 -2.20
C ASP A 60 -23.05 -5.65 -2.20
N GLU A 61 -24.36 -5.44 -2.25
CA GLU A 61 -25.35 -6.52 -2.26
C GLU A 61 -25.29 -7.44 -3.52
N LYS A 62 -24.60 -7.00 -4.58
CA LYS A 62 -24.36 -7.78 -5.79
C LYS A 62 -23.01 -8.51 -5.79
N GLY A 63 -22.21 -8.32 -4.75
CA GLY A 63 -20.89 -8.90 -4.62
C GLY A 63 -19.75 -7.88 -4.74
N TRP A 64 -18.66 -8.24 -5.41
CA TRP A 64 -17.52 -7.33 -5.60
C TRP A 64 -17.91 -6.12 -6.44
N TYR A 65 -17.67 -4.93 -5.88
CA TYR A 65 -17.95 -3.65 -6.55
C TYR A 65 -16.68 -3.00 -7.12
N ALA A 66 -15.66 -2.82 -6.29
CA ALA A 66 -14.45 -2.09 -6.68
C ALA A 66 -13.22 -2.54 -5.87
N THR A 67 -12.01 -2.34 -6.43
CA THR A 67 -10.74 -2.51 -5.74
C THR A 67 -9.85 -1.30 -5.95
N PHE A 68 -9.32 -0.77 -4.86
CA PHE A 68 -8.45 0.40 -4.82
C PHE A 68 -7.07 0.01 -4.31
N PRO A 69 -5.98 0.46 -4.96
CA PRO A 69 -4.64 0.27 -4.42
C PRO A 69 -4.41 1.13 -3.17
N VAL A 70 -3.78 0.53 -2.16
CA VAL A 70 -3.48 1.18 -0.88
C VAL A 70 -2.04 0.93 -0.45
N VAL A 71 -1.55 1.69 0.54
CA VAL A 71 -0.31 1.45 1.27
C VAL A 71 -0.54 1.64 2.77
N PHE A 72 0.44 1.24 3.58
CA PHE A 72 0.35 1.15 5.03
C PHE A 72 1.46 1.94 5.73
N GLY A 73 1.71 1.65 7.01
CA GLY A 73 2.77 2.30 7.77
C GLY A 73 4.10 1.56 7.69
N SER A 74 4.10 0.27 7.99
CA SER A 74 5.29 -0.57 8.04
C SER A 74 5.41 -1.45 6.80
N ASN A 75 6.65 -1.76 6.38
CA ASN A 75 6.92 -2.82 5.41
C ASN A 75 6.73 -4.22 6.02
N ASN A 76 6.75 -4.33 7.34
CA ASN A 76 6.31 -5.54 8.01
C ASN A 76 4.78 -5.51 8.13
N LEU A 77 4.12 -6.34 7.32
CA LEU A 77 2.66 -6.41 7.20
C LEU A 77 1.98 -7.30 8.27
N ASP A 78 2.69 -7.75 9.31
CA ASP A 78 2.08 -8.45 10.43
C ASP A 78 1.10 -7.56 11.19
N ASP A 79 0.26 -8.19 12.02
CA ASP A 79 -0.71 -7.49 12.86
C ASP A 79 -0.05 -6.46 13.80
N LYS A 80 -0.74 -5.33 14.01
CA LYS A 80 -0.35 -4.31 14.97
C LYS A 80 -0.31 -4.86 16.37
N LYS A 81 0.80 -4.63 17.08
CA LYS A 81 1.00 -5.11 18.46
C LYS A 81 0.90 -4.01 19.50
N MET A 82 1.41 -2.81 19.20
CA MET A 82 1.45 -1.69 20.14
C MET A 82 1.59 -0.35 19.41
N GLU A 83 1.45 0.74 20.13
CA GLU A 83 1.76 2.09 19.63
C GLU A 83 3.22 2.19 19.17
N GLY A 84 3.47 2.95 18.11
CA GLY A 84 4.81 3.17 17.57
C GLY A 84 5.36 2.07 16.65
N ASP A 85 4.72 0.90 16.56
CA ASP A 85 5.16 -0.19 15.67
C ASP A 85 4.88 0.08 14.17
N LYS A 86 4.13 1.14 13.87
CA LYS A 86 3.69 1.56 12.53
C LYS A 86 2.91 0.50 11.75
N LYS A 87 2.52 -0.60 12.38
CA LYS A 87 1.74 -1.66 11.75
C LYS A 87 0.27 -1.29 11.67
N THR A 88 -0.40 -1.79 10.64
CA THR A 88 -1.86 -1.70 10.49
C THR A 88 -2.50 -2.89 11.21
N PRO A 89 -3.54 -2.67 12.03
CA PRO A 89 -4.19 -3.74 12.78
C PRO A 89 -4.94 -4.70 11.86
N GLU A 90 -5.01 -5.98 12.26
CA GLU A 90 -5.86 -7.01 11.66
C GLU A 90 -7.07 -7.29 12.54
N GLY A 91 -8.20 -7.56 11.90
CA GLY A 91 -9.45 -7.87 12.56
C GLY A 91 -10.67 -7.29 11.86
N SER A 92 -11.79 -7.30 12.58
CA SER A 92 -13.07 -6.75 12.12
C SER A 92 -13.33 -5.42 12.81
N PHE A 93 -13.59 -4.39 12.01
CA PHE A 93 -13.80 -3.01 12.43
C PHE A 93 -15.06 -2.42 11.80
N ARG A 94 -15.40 -1.19 12.21
CA ARG A 94 -16.45 -0.37 11.61
C ARG A 94 -15.97 1.05 11.39
N ILE A 95 -16.46 1.68 10.33
CA ILE A 95 -16.31 3.13 10.15
C ILE A 95 -17.12 3.85 11.22
N ILE A 96 -16.46 4.62 12.09
CA ILE A 96 -17.10 5.33 13.21
C ILE A 96 -17.21 6.85 12.99
N SER A 97 -16.40 7.41 12.11
CA SER A 97 -16.52 8.81 11.73
C SER A 97 -15.94 9.10 10.36
N LYS A 98 -16.41 10.19 9.77
CA LYS A 98 -15.98 10.72 8.48
C LYS A 98 -15.72 12.22 8.63
N ARG A 99 -14.59 12.70 8.15
CA ARG A 99 -14.25 14.12 8.21
C ARG A 99 -13.39 14.59 7.06
N VAL A 100 -13.44 15.88 6.77
CA VAL A 100 -12.43 16.56 5.96
C VAL A 100 -11.13 16.61 6.75
N HIS A 101 -10.00 16.41 6.10
CA HIS A 101 -8.69 16.50 6.70
C HIS A 101 -7.78 17.44 5.88
N GLU A 102 -7.19 18.43 6.53
CA GLU A 102 -6.41 19.49 5.85
C GLU A 102 -5.25 18.95 5.00
N LYS A 103 -4.54 17.94 5.53
CA LYS A 103 -3.35 17.38 4.87
C LYS A 103 -3.66 16.21 3.93
N TRP A 104 -4.70 15.41 4.24
CA TRP A 104 -4.98 14.13 3.57
C TRP A 104 -6.36 14.08 2.93
N TYR A 105 -6.96 15.23 2.63
CA TYR A 105 -8.26 15.45 1.98
C TYR A 105 -9.47 14.94 2.77
N ARG A 106 -9.51 13.66 3.11
CA ARG A 106 -10.58 13.02 3.88
C ARG A 106 -9.97 11.99 4.82
N PHE A 107 -10.73 11.68 5.89
CA PHE A 107 -10.39 10.66 6.86
C PHE A 107 -11.64 9.86 7.22
N LEU A 108 -11.59 8.54 7.06
CA LEU A 108 -12.59 7.60 7.55
C LEU A 108 -11.96 6.86 8.74
N ALA A 109 -12.39 7.18 9.96
CA ALA A 109 -11.88 6.50 11.15
C ALA A 109 -12.53 5.15 11.35
N ILE A 110 -11.74 4.15 11.75
CA ILE A 110 -12.24 2.86 12.22
C ILE A 110 -12.25 2.81 13.75
N ASP A 111 -13.03 1.89 14.33
CA ASP A 111 -13.17 1.68 15.78
C ASP A 111 -11.98 0.94 16.42
N TYR A 112 -10.76 1.16 15.90
CA TYR A 112 -9.55 0.66 16.55
C TYR A 112 -9.08 1.64 17.65
N PRO A 113 -8.76 1.15 18.89
CA PRO A 113 -8.88 -0.24 19.35
C PRO A 113 -10.31 -0.59 19.81
N ASN A 114 -10.87 -1.68 19.29
CA ASN A 114 -12.11 -2.27 19.76
C ASN A 114 -11.87 -3.38 20.82
N LYS A 115 -12.92 -4.09 21.25
CA LYS A 115 -12.82 -5.16 22.26
C LYS A 115 -11.81 -6.23 21.86
N GLU A 116 -11.88 -6.73 20.62
CA GLU A 116 -10.94 -7.75 20.10
C GLU A 116 -9.50 -7.24 20.10
N SER A 117 -9.28 -5.99 19.74
CA SER A 117 -7.95 -5.36 19.77
C SER A 117 -7.36 -5.35 21.20
N TRP A 118 -8.16 -5.00 22.18
CA TRP A 118 -7.76 -5.01 23.59
C TRP A 118 -7.47 -6.43 24.11
N GLU A 119 -8.27 -7.42 23.73
CA GLU A 119 -8.04 -8.83 24.10
C GLU A 119 -6.70 -9.31 23.53
N LYS A 120 -6.43 -9.08 22.24
CA LYS A 120 -5.15 -9.40 21.61
C LYS A 120 -3.97 -8.69 22.27
N PHE A 121 -4.11 -7.40 22.56
CA PHE A 121 -3.07 -6.59 23.20
C PHE A 121 -2.73 -7.09 24.61
N ASN A 122 -3.74 -7.33 25.45
CA ASN A 122 -3.56 -7.82 26.81
C ASN A 122 -2.95 -9.23 26.84
N ALA A 123 -3.38 -10.12 25.92
CA ALA A 123 -2.80 -11.45 25.78
C ALA A 123 -1.30 -11.39 25.42
N ARG A 124 -0.90 -10.47 24.51
CA ARG A 124 0.50 -10.24 24.16
C ARG A 124 1.33 -9.74 25.34
N LYS A 125 0.78 -8.80 26.14
CA LYS A 125 1.43 -8.34 27.37
C LYS A 125 1.65 -9.50 28.35
N LYS A 126 0.63 -10.33 28.57
CA LYS A 126 0.71 -11.47 29.49
C LYS A 126 1.77 -12.49 29.06
N ARG A 127 1.98 -12.66 27.74
CA ARG A 127 3.02 -13.55 27.19
C ARG A 127 4.40 -12.90 27.07
N GLY A 128 4.56 -11.64 27.45
CA GLY A 128 5.83 -10.91 27.33
C GLY A 128 6.25 -10.57 25.88
N GLU A 129 5.32 -10.62 24.92
CA GLU A 129 5.60 -10.32 23.51
C GLU A 129 5.75 -8.83 23.24
N ILE A 130 5.29 -7.99 24.15
CA ILE A 130 5.40 -6.53 24.12
C ILE A 130 5.77 -6.01 25.51
N PRO A 131 6.42 -4.83 25.64
CA PRO A 131 6.77 -4.25 26.91
C PRO A 131 5.57 -4.08 27.86
N ALA A 132 5.78 -4.25 29.17
CA ALA A 132 4.73 -4.08 30.16
C ALA A 132 4.13 -2.67 30.17
N ASN A 133 4.93 -1.64 29.87
CA ASN A 133 4.53 -0.24 29.76
C ASN A 133 4.03 0.17 28.38
N ALA A 134 3.91 -0.76 27.41
CA ALA A 134 3.42 -0.45 26.08
C ALA A 134 1.97 0.05 26.11
N SER A 135 1.64 0.98 25.20
CA SER A 135 0.28 1.43 24.88
C SER A 135 -0.23 0.73 23.61
N ILE A 136 -1.54 0.54 23.51
CA ILE A 136 -2.15 -0.08 22.33
C ILE A 136 -2.15 0.87 21.12
N GLY A 137 -2.23 2.20 21.39
CA GLY A 137 -2.38 3.24 20.38
C GLY A 137 -3.82 3.36 19.86
N GLY A 138 -4.00 4.17 18.81
CA GLY A 138 -5.33 4.45 18.26
C GLY A 138 -5.28 5.31 17.00
N SER A 139 -6.40 5.98 16.70
CA SER A 139 -6.52 6.90 15.56
C SER A 139 -6.20 6.26 14.21
N ILE A 140 -6.54 5.01 14.03
CA ILE A 140 -6.39 4.29 12.76
C ILE A 140 -7.58 4.62 11.84
N GLY A 141 -7.29 4.80 10.57
CA GLY A 141 -8.32 5.06 9.55
C GLY A 141 -7.78 4.99 8.13
N ILE A 142 -8.66 5.30 7.18
CA ILE A 142 -8.37 5.36 5.76
C ILE A 142 -8.28 6.84 5.36
N HIS A 143 -7.19 7.24 4.69
CA HIS A 143 -6.96 8.63 4.30
C HIS A 143 -6.17 8.76 3.01
N GLY A 144 -6.07 9.97 2.46
CA GLY A 144 -5.29 10.24 1.25
C GLY A 144 -3.80 10.36 1.52
N THR A 145 -3.07 10.52 0.44
CA THR A 145 -1.64 10.88 0.46
C THR A 145 -1.43 12.35 0.85
N TRP A 146 -0.20 12.75 1.03
CA TRP A 146 0.15 14.17 1.02
C TRP A 146 -0.18 14.76 -0.36
N PRO A 147 -0.48 16.06 -0.43
CA PRO A 147 -0.73 16.71 -1.72
C PRO A 147 0.39 16.45 -2.72
N ARG A 148 0.02 16.03 -3.94
CA ARG A 148 0.92 15.70 -5.06
C ARG A 148 1.77 14.43 -4.88
N GLU A 149 1.49 13.61 -3.85
CA GLU A 149 2.28 12.39 -3.57
C GLU A 149 1.55 11.08 -3.91
N ASP A 150 0.50 11.12 -4.72
CA ASP A 150 -0.26 9.92 -5.12
C ASP A 150 0.61 8.82 -5.78
N TYR A 151 1.76 9.20 -6.35
CA TYR A 151 2.71 8.27 -6.95
C TYR A 151 3.29 7.23 -5.94
N ILE A 152 3.27 7.53 -4.63
CA ILE A 152 3.77 6.61 -3.60
C ILE A 152 2.91 5.34 -3.51
N ILE A 153 1.61 5.45 -3.84
CA ILE A 153 0.69 4.31 -3.91
C ILE A 153 1.12 3.34 -5.02
N ASP A 154 1.47 3.87 -6.19
CA ASP A 154 1.93 3.05 -7.32
C ASP A 154 3.26 2.35 -7.06
N LYS A 155 4.07 2.92 -6.15
CA LYS A 155 5.38 2.39 -5.76
C LYS A 155 5.35 1.50 -4.53
N TYR A 156 4.17 1.13 -3.99
CA TYR A 156 4.03 0.34 -2.76
C TYR A 156 4.80 0.92 -1.57
N LYS A 157 4.97 2.26 -1.54
CA LYS A 157 5.76 2.92 -0.50
C LYS A 157 4.92 3.13 0.75
N ASN A 158 5.15 2.32 1.77
CA ASN A 158 4.56 2.48 3.09
C ASN A 158 5.14 3.71 3.81
N TRP A 159 4.28 4.52 4.45
CA TRP A 159 4.69 5.80 5.03
C TRP A 159 3.92 6.24 6.27
N THR A 160 2.74 5.63 6.55
CA THR A 160 1.87 6.06 7.66
C THR A 160 2.39 5.57 9.01
N LEU A 161 1.68 5.89 10.08
CA LEU A 161 1.96 5.35 11.42
C LEU A 161 1.05 4.17 11.80
N GLY A 162 0.40 3.56 10.79
CA GLY A 162 -0.50 2.41 10.95
C GLY A 162 -1.85 2.57 10.22
N CYS A 163 -2.14 3.76 9.68
CA CYS A 163 -3.30 4.00 8.85
C CYS A 163 -3.16 3.38 7.45
N ILE A 164 -4.26 3.31 6.75
CA ILE A 164 -4.37 2.89 5.36
C ILE A 164 -4.39 4.15 4.49
N SER A 165 -3.47 4.27 3.52
CA SER A 165 -3.40 5.43 2.64
C SER A 165 -3.69 5.04 1.20
N MET A 166 -4.44 5.88 0.48
CA MET A 166 -4.83 5.68 -0.91
C MET A 166 -4.73 6.98 -1.71
N LYS A 167 -4.81 6.88 -3.03
CA LYS A 167 -4.80 8.07 -3.91
C LYS A 167 -5.98 8.99 -3.58
N LYS A 168 -5.79 10.28 -3.74
CA LYS A 168 -6.81 11.31 -3.45
C LYS A 168 -8.15 11.02 -4.13
N ASP A 169 -8.14 10.77 -5.42
CA ASP A 169 -9.38 10.61 -6.20
C ASP A 169 -10.12 9.32 -5.80
N HIS A 170 -9.40 8.24 -5.54
CA HIS A 170 -9.95 6.99 -5.01
C HIS A 170 -10.56 7.20 -3.62
N LEU A 171 -9.89 7.98 -2.75
CA LEU A 171 -10.40 8.31 -1.43
C LEU A 171 -11.69 9.13 -1.51
N LEU A 172 -11.76 10.13 -2.41
CA LEU A 172 -12.95 10.95 -2.57
C LEU A 172 -14.14 10.09 -3.05
N GLU A 173 -13.90 9.15 -3.95
CA GLU A 173 -14.91 8.18 -4.40
C GLU A 173 -15.36 7.27 -3.25
N LEU A 174 -14.43 6.61 -2.56
CA LEU A 174 -14.72 5.77 -1.39
C LEU A 174 -15.50 6.54 -0.32
N TYR A 175 -15.05 7.75 0.00
CA TYR A 175 -15.69 8.60 0.99
C TYR A 175 -17.13 8.96 0.63
N ALA A 176 -17.44 9.19 -0.65
CA ALA A 176 -18.76 9.61 -1.10
C ALA A 176 -19.83 8.56 -0.78
N PHE A 177 -19.56 7.28 -1.03
CA PHE A 177 -20.55 6.21 -0.87
C PHE A 177 -20.44 5.40 0.44
N THR A 178 -19.38 5.59 1.25
CA THR A 178 -19.21 4.82 2.50
C THR A 178 -19.95 5.47 3.66
N PRO A 179 -21.02 4.87 4.22
CA PRO A 179 -21.69 5.40 5.42
C PRO A 179 -20.90 5.08 6.70
N ILE A 180 -21.21 5.80 7.78
CA ILE A 180 -20.82 5.41 9.14
C ILE A 180 -21.50 4.08 9.48
N GLY A 181 -20.81 3.19 10.18
CA GLY A 181 -21.27 1.84 10.49
C GLY A 181 -20.81 0.78 9.47
N THR A 182 -20.25 1.17 8.30
CA THR A 182 -19.72 0.24 7.30
C THR A 182 -18.71 -0.73 7.94
N SER A 183 -18.91 -2.03 7.69
CA SER A 183 -18.00 -3.09 8.12
C SER A 183 -16.66 -3.00 7.36
N VAL A 184 -15.56 -3.15 8.09
CA VAL A 184 -14.20 -3.16 7.55
C VAL A 184 -13.46 -4.37 8.11
N VAL A 185 -13.03 -5.27 7.24
CA VAL A 185 -12.15 -6.40 7.61
C VAL A 185 -10.75 -6.09 7.11
N ILE A 186 -9.76 -6.18 7.98
CA ILE A 186 -8.34 -6.02 7.64
C ILE A 186 -7.64 -7.35 7.89
N ARG A 187 -6.97 -7.86 6.89
CA ARG A 187 -6.24 -9.13 6.93
C ARG A 187 -4.90 -9.04 6.18
N LYS A 188 -4.07 -10.04 6.42
CA LYS A 188 -2.84 -10.30 5.66
C LYS A 188 -3.09 -11.39 4.64
#